data_e3bfd9ec6508c828e978c93d88576be6
#
_entry.id   e3bfd9ec6508c828e978c93d88576be6
#
_cell.length_a   1.000
_cell.length_b   1.000
_cell.length_c   1.000
_cell.angle_alpha   90.00
_cell.angle_beta   90.00
_cell.angle_gamma   90.00
#
_symmetry.space_group_name_H-M   'P 1'
#
loop_
_entity.id
_entity.type
_entity.pdbx_description
1 polymer ?
#
loop_
_entity_poly.entity_id
_entity_poly.type
_entity_poly.pdbx_seq_one_letter_code
_entity_poly.pdbx_strand_id
1 'polypeptide(L)'
;MSRKMMLVTFMVLPFLAARPVLAQDTLKLDLGKALEIALSENPTVKVADKEIQKKKYARKGSYASLFPQISFAGDYNRTLKKQVMYMDFDMGDMGGGSLPEGTDMSSMDEGFEVGRSNNWSLGFNASMPLVNASLWKSLSISALDVELAVEQARSSKIAMVNQVKKSFYAVLLASDSYRVFKQSYDNAMENYLDIKRKYEQGTVAEYDLIRADVTVKNTEPNLLQAENSLTLAKWQLKALLGI
;
A
#
# COMPACT_ATOMS: atom_id res chain seq x y z
N MET A 1 64.95 -34.72 -14.96
CA MET A 1 64.93 -33.32 -14.45
C MET A 1 63.53 -33.08 -13.85
N SER A 2 63.43 -33.14 -12.55
CA SER A 2 62.20 -33.08 -11.77
C SER A 2 61.76 -31.64 -11.53
N ARG A 3 60.56 -31.32 -11.92
CA ARG A 3 59.88 -30.12 -11.47
C ARG A 3 58.91 -30.48 -10.34
N LYS A 4 59.36 -30.23 -9.12
CA LYS A 4 58.52 -30.32 -7.91
C LYS A 4 57.47 -29.20 -7.97
N MET A 5 56.22 -29.58 -8.18
CA MET A 5 55.05 -28.68 -8.08
C MET A 5 54.62 -28.64 -6.61
N MET A 6 54.93 -27.52 -5.98
CA MET A 6 54.63 -27.23 -4.59
C MET A 6 53.16 -26.83 -4.48
N LEU A 7 52.33 -27.76 -3.98
CA LEU A 7 50.93 -27.55 -3.67
C LEU A 7 50.86 -26.75 -2.37
N VAL A 8 50.61 -25.45 -2.46
CA VAL A 8 50.24 -24.60 -1.31
C VAL A 8 48.75 -24.83 -1.04
N THR A 9 48.47 -25.69 -0.10
CA THR A 9 47.12 -25.86 0.45
C THR A 9 46.80 -24.66 1.32
N PHE A 10 46.01 -23.72 0.78
CA PHE A 10 45.48 -22.59 1.51
C PHE A 10 44.32 -23.09 2.39
N MET A 11 44.62 -23.40 3.67
CA MET A 11 43.69 -23.79 4.68
C MET A 11 42.90 -22.54 5.12
N VAL A 12 41.78 -22.27 4.46
CA VAL A 12 40.82 -21.23 4.86
C VAL A 12 40.09 -21.71 6.08
N LEU A 13 40.54 -21.25 7.26
CA LEU A 13 39.83 -21.38 8.51
C LEU A 13 38.55 -20.52 8.42
N PRO A 14 37.32 -21.07 8.54
CA PRO A 14 36.15 -20.24 8.68
C PRO A 14 36.20 -19.61 10.09
N PHE A 15 36.54 -18.35 10.14
CA PHE A 15 36.36 -17.51 11.32
C PHE A 15 34.85 -17.42 11.55
N LEU A 16 34.28 -18.32 12.39
CA LEU A 16 32.95 -18.17 12.93
C LEU A 16 32.97 -16.89 13.76
N ALA A 17 32.63 -15.79 13.12
CA ALA A 17 32.28 -14.55 13.79
C ALA A 17 31.01 -14.86 14.61
N ALA A 18 31.21 -15.25 15.88
CA ALA A 18 30.16 -15.23 16.87
C ALA A 18 29.64 -13.79 16.92
N ARG A 19 28.55 -13.54 16.21
CA ARG A 19 27.82 -12.30 16.38
C ARG A 19 27.39 -12.28 17.83
N PRO A 20 27.75 -11.25 18.63
CA PRO A 20 27.18 -11.11 19.94
C PRO A 20 25.66 -11.09 19.72
N VAL A 21 24.96 -12.07 20.28
CA VAL A 21 23.52 -11.99 20.47
C VAL A 21 23.36 -10.80 21.41
N LEU A 22 23.04 -9.64 20.83
CA LEU A 22 22.66 -8.47 21.59
C LEU A 22 21.49 -8.92 22.44
N ALA A 23 21.74 -9.10 23.74
CA ALA A 23 20.70 -9.33 24.72
C ALA A 23 19.60 -8.29 24.40
N GLN A 24 18.38 -8.76 24.19
CA GLN A 24 17.24 -7.89 23.92
C GLN A 24 17.15 -6.91 25.07
N ASP A 25 17.64 -5.70 24.81
CA ASP A 25 17.56 -4.61 25.77
C ASP A 25 16.06 -4.40 26.02
N THR A 26 15.61 -4.74 27.22
CA THR A 26 14.21 -4.59 27.61
C THR A 26 13.93 -3.10 27.65
N LEU A 27 13.36 -2.60 26.56
CA LEU A 27 13.01 -1.19 26.42
C LEU A 27 11.94 -0.87 27.47
N LYS A 28 12.32 -0.15 28.52
CA LYS A 28 11.35 0.41 29.46
C LYS A 28 10.62 1.53 28.71
N LEU A 29 9.39 1.18 28.26
CA LEU A 29 8.57 2.05 27.44
C LEU A 29 7.72 2.92 28.37
N ASP A 30 8.03 4.20 28.43
CA ASP A 30 7.15 5.21 28.99
C ASP A 30 6.24 5.79 27.89
N LEU A 31 5.09 6.37 28.27
CA LEU A 31 4.16 6.95 27.32
C LEU A 31 4.81 8.01 26.43
N GLY A 32 5.70 8.84 27.00
CA GLY A 32 6.42 9.86 26.23
C GLY A 32 7.29 9.25 25.13
N LYS A 33 8.11 8.24 25.48
CA LYS A 33 8.94 7.50 24.52
C LYS A 33 8.10 6.75 23.47
N ALA A 34 6.97 6.16 23.87
CA ALA A 34 6.06 5.48 22.94
C ALA A 34 5.53 6.46 21.89
N LEU A 35 5.13 7.66 22.30
CA LEU A 35 4.65 8.70 21.37
C LEU A 35 5.76 9.20 20.45
N GLU A 36 6.97 9.40 20.95
CA GLU A 36 8.12 9.81 20.16
C GLU A 36 8.45 8.77 19.07
N ILE A 37 8.56 7.50 19.45
CA ILE A 37 8.82 6.40 18.50
C ILE A 37 7.69 6.30 17.46
N ALA A 38 6.43 6.36 17.88
CA ALA A 38 5.30 6.27 16.96
C ALA A 38 5.29 7.42 15.95
N LEU A 39 5.61 8.65 16.37
CA LEU A 39 5.64 9.80 15.46
C LEU A 39 6.84 9.78 14.52
N SER A 40 7.96 9.15 14.89
CA SER A 40 9.16 9.05 14.05
C SER A 40 9.14 7.82 13.13
N GLU A 41 8.70 6.67 13.64
CA GLU A 41 8.86 5.38 12.93
C GLU A 41 7.58 4.88 12.28
N ASN A 42 6.40 5.29 12.73
CA ASN A 42 5.16 4.74 12.21
C ASN A 42 4.98 5.03 10.70
N PRO A 43 4.71 4.00 9.89
CA PRO A 43 4.52 4.14 8.43
C PRO A 43 3.41 5.13 8.04
N THR A 44 2.31 5.18 8.80
CA THR A 44 1.19 6.09 8.51
C THR A 44 1.60 7.56 8.60
N VAL A 45 2.43 7.91 9.58
CA VAL A 45 2.96 9.28 9.73
C VAL A 45 3.93 9.59 8.59
N LYS A 46 4.83 8.65 8.27
CA LYS A 46 5.76 8.79 7.14
C LYS A 46 5.03 8.96 5.80
N VAL A 47 3.95 8.22 5.57
CA VAL A 47 3.10 8.35 4.37
C VAL A 47 2.45 9.73 4.33
N ALA A 48 1.89 10.23 5.43
CA ALA A 48 1.28 11.55 5.48
C ALA A 48 2.29 12.67 5.14
N ASP A 49 3.51 12.58 5.63
CA ASP A 49 4.58 13.55 5.28
C ASP A 49 5.02 13.44 3.81
N LYS A 50 5.02 12.23 3.22
CA LYS A 50 5.28 12.03 1.78
C LYS A 50 4.14 12.52 0.90
N GLU A 51 2.90 12.44 1.36
CA GLU A 51 1.74 13.00 0.62
C GLU A 51 1.83 14.52 0.50
N ILE A 52 2.29 15.24 1.54
CA ILE A 52 2.60 16.67 1.44
C ILE A 52 3.64 16.93 0.34
N GLN A 53 4.73 16.15 0.32
CA GLN A 53 5.76 16.29 -0.71
C GLN A 53 5.20 16.04 -2.11
N LYS A 54 4.39 15.00 -2.28
CA LYS A 54 3.71 14.67 -3.54
C LYS A 54 2.83 15.83 -4.02
N LYS A 55 2.02 16.43 -3.14
CA LYS A 55 1.20 17.60 -3.48
C LYS A 55 2.03 18.83 -3.84
N LYS A 56 3.17 19.06 -3.15
CA LYS A 56 4.11 20.12 -3.53
C LYS A 56 4.69 19.91 -4.93
N TYR A 57 5.04 18.68 -5.31
CA TYR A 57 5.51 18.38 -6.66
C TYR A 57 4.39 18.45 -7.70
N ALA A 58 3.17 18.00 -7.37
CA ALA A 58 2.01 18.15 -8.22
C ALA A 58 1.71 19.63 -8.53
N ARG A 59 1.79 20.51 -7.52
CA ARG A 59 1.70 21.96 -7.71
C ARG A 59 2.77 22.49 -8.67
N LYS A 60 4.03 22.03 -8.52
CA LYS A 60 5.08 22.40 -9.49
C LYS A 60 4.75 21.89 -10.89
N GLY A 61 4.23 20.67 -11.01
CA GLY A 61 3.80 20.07 -12.27
C GLY A 61 2.64 20.83 -12.93
N SER A 62 1.74 21.42 -12.15
CA SER A 62 0.62 22.21 -12.69
C SER A 62 1.07 23.42 -13.52
N TYR A 63 2.25 23.96 -13.25
CA TYR A 63 2.82 25.04 -14.08
C TYR A 63 3.23 24.55 -15.47
N ALA A 64 3.43 23.24 -15.67
CA ALA A 64 3.78 22.71 -16.99
C ALA A 64 2.69 22.95 -18.04
N SER A 65 1.43 23.09 -17.64
CA SER A 65 0.30 23.39 -18.53
C SER A 65 0.34 24.80 -19.11
N LEU A 66 1.17 25.70 -18.57
CA LEU A 66 1.40 27.05 -19.12
C LEU A 66 2.46 27.05 -20.22
N PHE A 67 3.26 26.01 -20.35
CA PHE A 67 4.28 25.90 -21.38
C PHE A 67 3.72 25.29 -22.67
N PRO A 68 4.38 25.55 -23.83
CA PRO A 68 4.00 24.94 -25.09
C PRO A 68 3.97 23.40 -24.98
N GLN A 69 2.87 22.79 -25.40
CA GLN A 69 2.72 21.36 -25.52
C GLN A 69 3.08 20.96 -26.96
N ILE A 70 4.13 20.19 -27.11
CA ILE A 70 4.58 19.66 -28.41
C ILE A 70 4.26 18.17 -28.45
N SER A 71 3.46 17.77 -29.42
CA SER A 71 3.14 16.36 -29.66
C SER A 71 3.53 15.98 -31.08
N PHE A 72 4.02 14.76 -31.21
CA PHE A 72 4.26 14.09 -32.49
C PHE A 72 3.30 12.93 -32.61
N ALA A 73 2.55 12.89 -33.70
CA ALA A 73 1.62 11.81 -34.00
C ALA A 73 1.94 11.22 -35.37
N GLY A 74 1.87 9.91 -35.46
CA GLY A 74 1.99 9.18 -36.70
C GLY A 74 0.87 8.15 -36.81
N ASP A 75 0.14 8.21 -37.92
CA ASP A 75 -0.93 7.28 -38.19
C ASP A 75 -0.64 6.52 -39.46
N TYR A 76 -0.91 5.23 -39.45
CA TYR A 76 -0.92 4.38 -40.60
C TYR A 76 -2.29 3.74 -40.77
N ASN A 77 -2.92 4.03 -41.89
CA ASN A 77 -4.21 3.47 -42.23
C ASN A 77 -4.13 2.68 -43.53
N ARG A 78 -4.50 1.40 -43.47
CA ARG A 78 -4.60 0.52 -44.61
C ARG A 78 -6.07 0.31 -44.98
N THR A 79 -6.45 0.77 -46.15
CA THR A 79 -7.79 0.57 -46.69
C THR A 79 -7.86 -0.85 -47.30
N LEU A 80 -8.65 -1.74 -46.70
CA LEU A 80 -8.82 -3.11 -47.18
C LEU A 80 -9.71 -3.18 -48.41
N LYS A 81 -10.75 -2.31 -48.50
CA LYS A 81 -11.62 -2.18 -49.64
C LYS A 81 -11.70 -0.70 -49.98
N LYS A 82 -11.30 -0.34 -51.18
CA LYS A 82 -11.40 1.01 -51.68
C LYS A 82 -12.82 1.41 -51.91
N GLN A 83 -13.11 2.69 -51.81
CA GLN A 83 -14.40 3.23 -52.13
C GLN A 83 -14.55 3.27 -53.66
N VAL A 84 -15.69 2.72 -54.16
CA VAL A 84 -16.04 2.79 -55.55
C VAL A 84 -16.92 4.02 -55.73
N MET A 85 -16.55 4.91 -56.67
CA MET A 85 -17.29 6.09 -57.03
C MET A 85 -17.98 5.79 -58.37
N TYR A 86 -19.28 5.94 -58.37
CA TYR A 86 -20.11 5.87 -59.59
C TYR A 86 -20.33 7.31 -60.06
N MET A 87 -19.98 7.57 -61.31
CA MET A 87 -20.32 8.87 -61.92
C MET A 87 -21.49 8.64 -62.88
N ASP A 88 -22.63 9.18 -62.51
CA ASP A 88 -23.77 9.26 -63.42
C ASP A 88 -23.58 10.47 -64.31
N PHE A 89 -23.12 10.23 -65.55
CA PHE A 89 -23.08 11.28 -66.59
C PHE A 89 -24.40 11.29 -67.33
N ASP A 90 -25.31 12.17 -66.95
CA ASP A 90 -26.47 12.46 -67.78
C ASP A 90 -26.01 13.21 -69.05
N MET A 91 -25.93 12.45 -70.16
CA MET A 91 -25.51 12.98 -71.46
C MET A 91 -26.56 13.84 -72.13
N GLY A 92 -27.68 14.13 -71.47
CA GLY A 92 -28.76 14.98 -72.05
C GLY A 92 -28.42 16.45 -72.18
N ASP A 93 -27.41 16.96 -71.44
CA ASP A 93 -27.13 18.39 -71.37
C ASP A 93 -25.82 18.82 -72.11
N MET A 94 -25.07 17.85 -72.68
CA MET A 94 -23.94 18.19 -73.53
C MET A 94 -24.40 18.24 -75.01
N GLY A 95 -24.74 19.44 -75.43
CA GLY A 95 -25.11 19.74 -76.83
C GLY A 95 -24.14 19.20 -77.86
N GLY A 96 -24.56 18.15 -78.60
CA GLY A 96 -24.17 17.85 -79.96
C GLY A 96 -22.69 17.54 -80.29
N GLY A 97 -21.81 17.27 -79.32
CA GLY A 97 -20.43 16.85 -79.58
C GLY A 97 -20.31 15.34 -79.70
N SER A 98 -20.08 14.82 -80.94
CA SER A 98 -19.77 13.41 -81.13
C SER A 98 -18.54 12.99 -80.38
N LEU A 99 -18.65 11.96 -79.50
CA LEU A 99 -17.54 11.34 -78.85
C LEU A 99 -16.57 10.74 -79.84
N PRO A 100 -15.25 10.75 -79.59
CA PRO A 100 -14.30 10.05 -80.47
C PRO A 100 -14.66 8.60 -80.65
N GLU A 101 -14.65 8.13 -81.88
CA GLU A 101 -14.94 6.77 -82.27
C GLU A 101 -13.93 5.80 -81.59
N GLY A 102 -14.42 4.94 -80.65
CA GLY A 102 -13.58 4.03 -79.85
C GLY A 102 -13.66 4.20 -78.34
N THR A 103 -14.49 5.11 -77.80
CA THR A 103 -14.67 5.25 -76.34
C THR A 103 -15.63 4.14 -75.88
N ASP A 104 -15.04 3.11 -75.23
CA ASP A 104 -15.83 1.99 -74.67
C ASP A 104 -16.54 2.48 -73.36
N MET A 105 -17.81 2.75 -73.51
CA MET A 105 -18.67 3.23 -72.42
C MET A 105 -19.05 2.16 -71.38
N SER A 106 -18.78 0.88 -71.66
CA SER A 106 -19.11 -0.25 -70.76
C SER A 106 -18.33 -0.16 -69.45
N SER A 107 -17.20 0.53 -69.43
CA SER A 107 -16.35 0.66 -68.24
C SER A 107 -16.81 1.79 -67.28
N MET A 108 -17.73 2.65 -67.69
CA MET A 108 -18.22 3.76 -66.82
C MET A 108 -19.33 3.30 -65.85
N ASP A 109 -20.01 2.22 -66.16
CA ASP A 109 -21.11 1.66 -65.34
C ASP A 109 -20.58 0.79 -64.17
N GLU A 110 -19.32 0.32 -64.27
CA GLU A 110 -18.66 -0.48 -63.23
C GLU A 110 -18.16 0.33 -62.03
N GLY A 111 -18.17 1.66 -62.10
CA GLY A 111 -17.57 2.54 -61.07
C GLY A 111 -16.04 2.41 -61.01
N PHE A 112 -15.38 3.44 -60.60
CA PHE A 112 -13.91 3.39 -60.44
C PHE A 112 -13.51 3.47 -58.95
N GLU A 113 -12.52 2.66 -58.59
CA GLU A 113 -11.98 2.66 -57.21
C GLU A 113 -11.17 3.95 -56.94
N VAL A 114 -11.61 4.71 -55.94
CA VAL A 114 -10.97 5.95 -55.52
C VAL A 114 -10.27 5.73 -54.17
N GLY A 115 -9.07 6.27 -54.06
CA GLY A 115 -8.35 6.25 -52.81
C GLY A 115 -7.04 5.46 -52.82
N ARG A 116 -6.21 5.70 -51.82
CA ARG A 116 -4.95 5.00 -51.62
C ARG A 116 -5.16 3.80 -50.72
N SER A 117 -4.55 2.66 -51.03
CA SER A 117 -4.59 1.45 -50.18
C SER A 117 -3.84 1.68 -48.88
N ASN A 118 -2.76 2.47 -48.89
CA ASN A 118 -1.96 2.77 -47.74
C ASN A 118 -1.88 4.29 -47.57
N ASN A 119 -2.21 4.76 -46.38
CA ASN A 119 -2.14 6.18 -46.04
C ASN A 119 -1.26 6.32 -44.78
N TRP A 120 -0.21 7.12 -44.89
CA TRP A 120 0.68 7.48 -43.81
C TRP A 120 0.50 8.99 -43.55
N SER A 121 0.22 9.32 -42.29
CA SER A 121 0.21 10.70 -41.83
C SER A 121 1.18 10.89 -40.69
N LEU A 122 2.07 11.84 -40.79
CA LEU A 122 2.99 12.26 -39.76
C LEU A 122 2.79 13.73 -39.48
N GLY A 123 2.60 14.10 -38.22
CA GLY A 123 2.36 15.47 -37.87
C GLY A 123 3.02 15.86 -36.55
N PHE A 124 3.53 17.09 -36.50
CA PHE A 124 3.89 17.80 -35.28
C PHE A 124 2.80 18.79 -34.96
N ASN A 125 2.31 18.75 -33.73
CA ASN A 125 1.37 19.75 -33.23
C ASN A 125 2.01 20.44 -32.02
N ALA A 126 2.06 21.78 -32.08
CA ALA A 126 2.50 22.63 -30.98
C ALA A 126 1.34 23.54 -30.59
N SER A 127 0.89 23.47 -29.35
CA SER A 127 -0.18 24.30 -28.81
C SER A 127 0.24 24.93 -27.49
N MET A 128 -0.09 26.22 -27.31
CA MET A 128 0.17 26.96 -26.09
C MET A 128 -1.06 27.78 -25.72
N PRO A 129 -1.63 27.62 -24.53
CA PRO A 129 -2.72 28.45 -24.06
C PRO A 129 -2.18 29.85 -23.67
N LEU A 130 -2.53 30.88 -24.44
CA LEU A 130 -2.10 32.27 -24.17
C LEU A 130 -2.96 32.92 -23.07
N VAL A 131 -4.29 32.73 -23.13
CA VAL A 131 -5.23 33.22 -22.11
C VAL A 131 -6.21 32.14 -21.78
N ASN A 132 -6.13 31.62 -20.54
CA ASN A 132 -7.06 30.61 -20.05
C ASN A 132 -7.31 30.82 -18.55
N ALA A 133 -8.46 31.38 -18.21
CA ALA A 133 -8.84 31.67 -16.82
C ALA A 133 -8.95 30.39 -15.97
N SER A 134 -9.33 29.25 -16.55
CA SER A 134 -9.42 27.97 -15.83
C SER A 134 -8.04 27.45 -15.39
N LEU A 135 -6.99 27.66 -16.20
CA LEU A 135 -5.62 27.30 -15.82
C LEU A 135 -5.12 28.11 -14.63
N TRP A 136 -5.37 29.41 -14.62
CA TRP A 136 -5.00 30.26 -13.48
C TRP A 136 -5.70 29.84 -12.20
N LYS A 137 -7.00 29.49 -12.30
CA LYS A 137 -7.75 28.95 -11.16
C LYS A 137 -7.25 27.57 -10.74
N SER A 138 -6.87 26.69 -11.65
CA SER A 138 -6.31 25.38 -11.32
C SER A 138 -4.98 25.49 -10.55
N LEU A 139 -4.14 26.47 -10.87
CA LEU A 139 -2.92 26.77 -10.10
C LEU A 139 -3.24 27.21 -8.67
N SER A 140 -4.26 28.05 -8.49
CA SER A 140 -4.74 28.45 -7.17
C SER A 140 -5.27 27.26 -6.38
N ILE A 141 -6.05 26.38 -7.02
CA ILE A 141 -6.55 25.15 -6.42
C ILE A 141 -5.38 24.23 -6.00
N SER A 142 -4.37 24.06 -6.87
CA SER A 142 -3.18 23.28 -6.53
C SER A 142 -2.41 23.82 -5.32
N ALA A 143 -2.46 25.14 -5.10
CA ALA A 143 -1.87 25.74 -3.90
C ALA A 143 -2.65 25.35 -2.63
N LEU A 144 -3.99 25.45 -2.68
CA LEU A 144 -4.88 25.03 -1.59
C LEU A 144 -4.82 23.53 -1.32
N ASP A 145 -4.61 22.70 -2.35
CA ASP A 145 -4.39 21.25 -2.20
C ASP A 145 -3.16 20.94 -1.33
N VAL A 146 -2.11 21.76 -1.40
CA VAL A 146 -0.94 21.60 -0.53
C VAL A 146 -1.30 21.93 0.92
N GLU A 147 -2.04 23.01 1.15
CA GLU A 147 -2.50 23.38 2.50
C GLU A 147 -3.40 22.30 3.08
N LEU A 148 -4.34 21.79 2.29
CA LEU A 148 -5.20 20.68 2.68
C LEU A 148 -4.38 19.44 3.07
N ALA A 149 -3.35 19.09 2.31
CA ALA A 149 -2.48 17.96 2.64
C ALA A 149 -1.70 18.16 3.94
N VAL A 150 -1.30 19.40 4.27
CA VAL A 150 -0.66 19.74 5.55
C VAL A 150 -1.63 19.51 6.71
N GLU A 151 -2.88 19.99 6.59
CA GLU A 151 -3.87 19.79 7.65
C GLU A 151 -4.30 18.32 7.78
N GLN A 152 -4.39 17.58 6.68
CA GLN A 152 -4.62 16.13 6.72
C GLN A 152 -3.49 15.37 7.43
N ALA A 153 -2.24 15.73 7.17
CA ALA A 153 -1.09 15.15 7.86
C ALA A 153 -1.10 15.49 9.36
N ARG A 154 -1.48 16.73 9.73
CA ARG A 154 -1.67 17.11 11.12
C ARG A 154 -2.77 16.29 11.80
N SER A 155 -3.90 16.12 11.14
CA SER A 155 -5.01 15.29 11.63
C SER A 155 -4.56 13.82 11.83
N SER A 156 -3.82 13.27 10.88
CA SER A 156 -3.27 11.90 10.98
C SER A 156 -2.31 11.75 12.17
N LYS A 157 -1.45 12.74 12.42
CA LYS A 157 -0.56 12.74 13.59
C LYS A 157 -1.33 12.79 14.91
N ILE A 158 -2.38 13.61 15.00
CA ILE A 158 -3.24 13.67 16.18
C ILE A 158 -3.98 12.34 16.40
N ALA A 159 -4.53 11.76 15.34
CA ALA A 159 -5.18 10.45 15.41
C ALA A 159 -4.21 9.35 15.88
N MET A 160 -2.97 9.36 15.38
CA MET A 160 -1.92 8.44 15.81
C MET A 160 -1.59 8.60 17.29
N VAL A 161 -1.41 9.83 17.78
CA VAL A 161 -1.19 10.11 19.21
C VAL A 161 -2.30 9.53 20.08
N ASN A 162 -3.56 9.72 19.67
CA ASN A 162 -4.70 9.18 20.40
C ASN A 162 -4.73 7.65 20.38
N GLN A 163 -4.40 7.04 19.22
CA GLN A 163 -4.37 5.58 19.10
C GLN A 163 -3.26 4.95 19.94
N VAL A 164 -2.07 5.56 19.96
CA VAL A 164 -0.95 5.10 20.82
C VAL A 164 -1.32 5.21 22.29
N LYS A 165 -1.92 6.32 22.73
CA LYS A 165 -2.40 6.48 24.11
C LYS A 165 -3.39 5.38 24.48
N LYS A 166 -4.41 5.13 23.65
CA LYS A 166 -5.40 4.08 23.88
C LYS A 166 -4.74 2.70 24.00
N SER A 167 -3.85 2.37 23.07
CA SER A 167 -3.14 1.09 23.07
C SER A 167 -2.20 0.94 24.27
N PHE A 168 -1.53 2.00 24.68
CA PHE A 168 -0.66 2.00 25.86
C PHE A 168 -1.47 1.71 27.14
N TYR A 169 -2.59 2.41 27.35
CA TYR A 169 -3.45 2.15 28.50
C TYR A 169 -4.14 0.79 28.43
N ALA A 170 -4.43 0.27 27.24
CA ALA A 170 -4.94 -1.08 27.06
C ALA A 170 -3.92 -2.15 27.51
N VAL A 171 -2.62 -1.94 27.26
CA VAL A 171 -1.56 -2.83 27.77
C VAL A 171 -1.48 -2.77 29.30
N LEU A 172 -1.60 -1.59 29.92
CA LEU A 172 -1.61 -1.45 31.38
C LEU A 172 -2.81 -2.18 31.98
N LEU A 173 -4.00 -1.96 31.42
CA LEU A 173 -5.23 -2.64 31.87
C LEU A 173 -5.11 -4.16 31.75
N ALA A 174 -4.61 -4.66 30.61
CA ALA A 174 -4.40 -6.09 30.41
C ALA A 174 -3.36 -6.67 31.39
N SER A 175 -2.32 -5.92 31.71
CA SER A 175 -1.29 -6.31 32.69
C SER A 175 -1.87 -6.40 34.10
N ASP A 176 -2.68 -5.42 34.51
CA ASP A 176 -3.33 -5.44 35.83
C ASP A 176 -4.39 -6.56 35.91
N SER A 177 -5.16 -6.76 34.84
CA SER A 177 -6.11 -7.88 34.76
C SER A 177 -5.41 -9.23 34.91
N TYR A 178 -4.30 -9.44 34.17
CA TYR A 178 -3.50 -10.66 34.33
C TYR A 178 -3.02 -10.87 35.76
N ARG A 179 -2.55 -9.80 36.41
CA ARG A 179 -2.09 -9.87 37.82
C ARG A 179 -3.22 -10.28 38.75
N VAL A 180 -4.43 -9.74 38.58
CA VAL A 180 -5.60 -10.07 39.40
C VAL A 180 -6.03 -11.53 39.18
N PHE A 181 -6.13 -12.01 37.92
CA PHE A 181 -6.50 -13.39 37.64
C PHE A 181 -5.44 -14.36 38.09
N LYS A 182 -4.15 -14.00 37.99
CA LYS A 182 -3.06 -14.83 38.53
C LYS A 182 -3.17 -14.97 40.04
N GLN A 183 -3.40 -13.87 40.76
CA GLN A 183 -3.57 -13.93 42.22
C GLN A 183 -4.82 -14.75 42.62
N SER A 184 -5.92 -14.63 41.85
CA SER A 184 -7.12 -15.46 42.08
C SER A 184 -6.83 -16.97 41.91
N TYR A 185 -6.07 -17.33 40.86
CA TYR A 185 -5.64 -18.69 40.62
C TYR A 185 -4.70 -19.21 41.74
N ASP A 186 -3.70 -18.41 42.10
CA ASP A 186 -2.75 -18.74 43.14
C ASP A 186 -3.48 -19.00 44.49
N ASN A 187 -4.42 -18.13 44.87
CA ASN A 187 -5.24 -18.29 46.06
C ASN A 187 -6.10 -19.57 46.00
N ALA A 188 -6.71 -19.87 44.85
CA ALA A 188 -7.50 -21.11 44.69
C ALA A 188 -6.61 -22.36 44.79
N MET A 189 -5.40 -22.29 44.24
CA MET A 189 -4.42 -23.38 44.30
C MET A 189 -3.93 -23.60 45.74
N GLU A 190 -3.60 -22.53 46.47
CA GLU A 190 -3.22 -22.64 47.92
C GLU A 190 -4.32 -23.27 48.76
N ASN A 191 -5.58 -22.83 48.57
CA ASN A 191 -6.73 -23.39 49.24
C ASN A 191 -6.90 -24.91 48.91
N TYR A 192 -6.76 -25.27 47.62
CA TYR A 192 -6.82 -26.66 47.20
C TYR A 192 -5.72 -27.52 47.91
N LEU A 193 -4.48 -27.01 47.93
CA LEU A 193 -3.36 -27.71 48.60
C LEU A 193 -3.57 -27.85 50.10
N ASP A 194 -4.19 -26.85 50.75
CA ASP A 194 -4.51 -26.90 52.17
C ASP A 194 -5.61 -27.96 52.46
N ILE A 195 -6.70 -27.94 51.68
CA ILE A 195 -7.78 -28.94 51.78
C ILE A 195 -7.24 -30.35 51.48
N LYS A 196 -6.37 -30.51 50.50
CA LYS A 196 -5.75 -31.78 50.17
C LYS A 196 -4.95 -32.36 51.35
N ARG A 197 -4.13 -31.53 52.01
CA ARG A 197 -3.38 -31.93 53.21
C ARG A 197 -4.31 -32.36 54.36
N LYS A 198 -5.42 -31.62 54.56
CA LYS A 198 -6.44 -31.97 55.57
C LYS A 198 -7.19 -33.25 55.24
N TYR A 199 -7.47 -33.50 53.96
CA TYR A 199 -8.08 -34.76 53.50
C TYR A 199 -7.15 -35.95 53.74
N GLU A 200 -5.87 -35.83 53.42
CA GLU A 200 -4.85 -36.86 53.69
C GLU A 200 -4.73 -37.17 55.18
N GLN A 201 -5.04 -36.23 56.07
CA GLN A 201 -5.11 -36.41 57.52
C GLN A 201 -6.47 -36.91 58.00
N GLY A 202 -7.45 -37.11 57.10
CA GLY A 202 -8.78 -37.60 57.45
C GLY A 202 -9.68 -36.57 58.15
N THR A 203 -9.34 -35.26 58.09
CA THR A 203 -10.06 -34.21 58.82
C THR A 203 -11.13 -33.49 57.96
N VAL A 204 -11.17 -33.72 56.65
CA VAL A 204 -12.16 -33.16 55.70
C VAL A 204 -12.70 -34.23 54.78
N ALA A 205 -13.92 -34.03 54.24
CA ALA A 205 -14.58 -34.93 53.33
C ALA A 205 -14.00 -34.85 51.90
N GLU A 206 -14.08 -35.96 51.16
CA GLU A 206 -13.68 -36.00 49.72
C GLU A 206 -14.43 -34.98 48.87
N TYR A 207 -15.68 -34.70 49.20
CA TYR A 207 -16.48 -33.67 48.55
C TYR A 207 -15.82 -32.25 48.58
N ASP A 208 -15.20 -31.90 49.70
CA ASP A 208 -14.53 -30.61 49.87
C ASP A 208 -13.25 -30.56 49.00
N LEU A 209 -12.53 -31.67 48.88
CA LEU A 209 -11.38 -31.76 47.97
C LEU A 209 -11.78 -31.59 46.50
N ILE A 210 -12.84 -32.29 46.07
CA ILE A 210 -13.35 -32.21 44.71
C ILE A 210 -13.83 -30.78 44.42
N ARG A 211 -14.54 -30.15 45.36
CA ARG A 211 -15.00 -28.76 45.22
C ARG A 211 -13.84 -27.76 45.07
N ALA A 212 -12.78 -27.95 45.83
CA ALA A 212 -11.59 -27.10 45.73
C ALA A 212 -10.87 -27.30 44.38
N ASP A 213 -10.74 -28.54 43.90
CA ASP A 213 -10.15 -28.87 42.59
C ASP A 213 -10.95 -28.23 41.43
N VAL A 214 -12.28 -28.34 41.47
CA VAL A 214 -13.18 -27.68 40.49
C VAL A 214 -12.99 -26.16 40.51
N THR A 215 -12.79 -25.56 41.69
CA THR A 215 -12.55 -24.11 41.79
C THR A 215 -11.25 -23.73 41.08
N VAL A 216 -10.15 -24.45 41.26
CA VAL A 216 -8.88 -24.23 40.56
C VAL A 216 -9.09 -24.36 39.06
N LYS A 217 -9.71 -25.44 38.57
CA LYS A 217 -9.97 -25.71 37.17
C LYS A 217 -10.87 -24.65 36.51
N ASN A 218 -11.77 -24.03 37.27
CA ASN A 218 -12.61 -22.93 36.76
C ASN A 218 -11.90 -21.58 36.72
N THR A 219 -10.81 -21.37 37.49
CA THR A 219 -10.02 -20.13 37.44
C THR A 219 -8.92 -20.18 36.38
N GLU A 220 -8.40 -21.36 36.02
CA GLU A 220 -7.32 -21.56 35.04
C GLU A 220 -7.65 -20.94 33.63
N PRO A 221 -8.84 -21.19 33.04
CA PRO A 221 -9.19 -20.59 31.75
C PRO A 221 -9.19 -19.06 31.76
N ASN A 222 -9.62 -18.43 32.87
CA ASN A 222 -9.64 -16.98 33.02
C ASN A 222 -8.21 -16.42 33.05
N LEU A 223 -7.28 -17.09 33.71
CA LEU A 223 -5.86 -16.74 33.73
C LEU A 223 -5.25 -16.84 32.32
N LEU A 224 -5.49 -17.94 31.61
CA LEU A 224 -5.00 -18.12 30.23
C LEU A 224 -5.56 -17.06 29.27
N GLN A 225 -6.84 -16.72 29.43
CA GLN A 225 -7.46 -15.65 28.61
C GLN A 225 -6.84 -14.28 28.91
N ALA A 226 -6.54 -13.98 30.16
CA ALA A 226 -5.90 -12.73 30.55
C ALA A 226 -4.46 -12.66 30.03
N GLU A 227 -3.71 -13.76 30.05
CA GLU A 227 -2.35 -13.86 29.49
C GLU A 227 -2.35 -13.61 27.96
N ASN A 228 -3.27 -14.26 27.25
CA ASN A 228 -3.43 -14.07 25.82
C ASN A 228 -3.81 -12.63 25.50
N SER A 229 -4.72 -12.02 26.27
CA SER A 229 -5.14 -10.64 26.11
C SER A 229 -3.97 -9.66 26.31
N LEU A 230 -3.12 -9.90 27.29
CA LEU A 230 -1.92 -9.11 27.54
C LEU A 230 -0.93 -9.23 26.37
N THR A 231 -0.73 -10.44 25.86
CA THR A 231 0.17 -10.70 24.74
C THR A 231 -0.32 -9.99 23.47
N LEU A 232 -1.61 -10.06 23.18
CA LEU A 232 -2.23 -9.37 22.05
C LEU A 232 -2.14 -7.85 22.18
N ALA A 233 -2.39 -7.31 23.37
CA ALA A 233 -2.28 -5.87 23.62
C ALA A 233 -0.84 -5.37 23.40
N LYS A 234 0.17 -6.13 23.83
CA LYS A 234 1.59 -5.83 23.59
C LYS A 234 1.91 -5.84 22.09
N TRP A 235 1.41 -6.80 21.33
CA TRP A 235 1.62 -6.87 19.88
C TRP A 235 0.94 -5.71 19.14
N GLN A 236 -0.27 -5.35 19.54
CA GLN A 236 -0.97 -4.19 18.98
C GLN A 236 -0.18 -2.89 19.20
N LEU A 237 0.36 -2.70 20.41
CA LEU A 237 1.21 -1.54 20.70
C LEU A 237 2.48 -1.56 19.85
N LYS A 238 3.19 -2.69 19.75
CA LYS A 238 4.38 -2.84 18.90
C LYS A 238 4.09 -2.48 17.44
N ALA A 239 2.99 -3.00 16.89
CA ALA A 239 2.58 -2.70 15.52
C ALA A 239 2.32 -1.20 15.30
N LEU A 240 1.71 -0.51 16.29
CA LEU A 240 1.51 0.94 16.25
C LEU A 240 2.82 1.74 16.34
N LEU A 241 3.79 1.22 17.08
CA LEU A 241 5.13 1.84 17.18
C LEU A 241 5.96 1.62 15.92
N GLY A 242 5.63 0.62 15.09
CA GLY A 242 6.38 0.26 13.90
C GLY A 242 7.66 -0.52 14.20
N ILE A 243 7.69 -1.27 15.32
CA ILE A 243 8.82 -2.08 15.82
C ILE A 243 8.42 -3.55 16.01
#